data_c5878fb049000f7e3f061c38d0907618
#
_entry.id   c5878fb049000f7e3f061c38d0907618
#
_cell.length_a   1.000
_cell.length_b   1.000
_cell.length_c   1.000
_cell.angle_alpha   90.00
_cell.angle_beta   90.00
_cell.angle_gamma   90.00
#
_symmetry.space_group_name_H-M   'P 1'
#
loop_
_entity.id
_entity.type
_entity.pdbx_description
1 polymer ?
#
loop_
_entity_poly.entity_id
_entity_poly.type
_entity_poly.pdbx_seq_one_letter_code
_entity_poly.pdbx_strand_id
1 'polypeptide(L)'
;MTHDRETNLITRRSMAAGSAAILAGGAMAAYAAVATNEAEGFKDSPPLPWEWTELDPLEAGRRSYRFYKEKGGCGTASFLGILSLLKEQVGYPWTTLPDMMMAHAASGFGGHGTLCGALARTS
;
A
#
# COMPACT_ATOMS: atom_id res chain seq x y z
N MET A 1 46.81 17.49 -21.08
CA MET A 1 46.07 16.62 -20.15
C MET A 1 44.60 16.67 -20.55
N THR A 2 44.23 15.84 -21.48
CA THR A 2 42.86 15.69 -22.00
C THR A 2 42.14 14.66 -21.14
N HIS A 3 41.13 15.10 -20.42
CA HIS A 3 40.31 14.27 -19.58
C HIS A 3 39.15 13.74 -20.45
N ASP A 4 39.31 12.54 -20.99
CA ASP A 4 38.23 11.81 -21.67
C ASP A 4 37.17 11.43 -20.63
N ARG A 5 36.09 12.21 -20.59
CA ARG A 5 34.83 11.78 -19.95
C ARG A 5 34.12 10.86 -20.91
N GLU A 6 34.37 9.58 -20.78
CA GLU A 6 33.43 8.57 -21.30
C GLU A 6 32.11 8.70 -20.56
N THR A 7 31.20 9.47 -21.12
CA THR A 7 29.80 9.47 -20.70
C THR A 7 29.18 8.13 -21.09
N ASN A 8 29.04 7.26 -20.12
CA ASN A 8 28.31 5.99 -20.24
C ASN A 8 26.84 6.30 -20.51
N LEU A 9 26.53 6.65 -21.76
CA LEU A 9 25.15 6.84 -22.22
C LEU A 9 24.50 5.47 -22.34
N ILE A 10 23.78 5.08 -21.28
CA ILE A 10 22.85 3.96 -21.35
C ILE A 10 21.79 4.31 -22.39
N THR A 11 21.93 3.79 -23.59
CA THR A 11 20.99 4.06 -24.68
C THR A 11 19.68 3.31 -24.43
N ARG A 12 18.56 3.86 -24.89
CA ARG A 12 17.24 3.19 -24.83
C ARG A 12 17.25 1.79 -25.42
N ARG A 13 18.15 1.50 -26.35
CA ARG A 13 18.35 0.16 -26.93
C ARG A 13 18.99 -0.83 -25.98
N SER A 14 19.93 -0.41 -25.12
CA SER A 14 20.54 -1.30 -24.11
C SER A 14 19.56 -1.60 -22.97
N MET A 15 18.67 -0.67 -22.64
CA MET A 15 17.57 -0.92 -21.71
C MET A 15 16.56 -1.95 -22.24
N ALA A 16 16.22 -1.86 -23.52
CA ALA A 16 15.29 -2.82 -24.15
C ALA A 16 15.89 -4.24 -24.25
N ALA A 17 17.19 -4.35 -24.52
CA ALA A 17 17.87 -5.65 -24.58
C ALA A 17 18.01 -6.31 -23.19
N GLY A 18 18.25 -5.52 -22.14
CA GLY A 18 18.27 -6.01 -20.75
C GLY A 18 16.91 -6.51 -20.26
N SER A 19 15.84 -5.86 -20.67
CA SER A 19 14.47 -6.25 -20.31
C SER A 19 14.03 -7.55 -20.98
N ALA A 20 14.46 -7.80 -22.22
CA ALA A 20 14.10 -9.02 -22.94
C ALA A 20 14.78 -10.28 -22.37
N ALA A 21 16.00 -10.15 -21.84
CA ALA A 21 16.72 -11.28 -21.23
C ALA A 21 16.14 -11.71 -19.87
N ILE A 22 15.58 -10.77 -19.11
CA ILE A 22 14.92 -11.04 -17.83
C ILE A 22 13.54 -11.70 -18.05
N LEU A 23 12.87 -11.38 -19.16
CA LEU A 23 11.55 -11.94 -19.51
C LEU A 23 11.63 -13.41 -20.01
N ALA A 24 12.80 -13.88 -20.45
CA ALA A 24 12.90 -15.22 -21.06
C ALA A 24 13.19 -16.36 -20.08
N GLY A 25 13.59 -16.13 -18.84
CA GLY A 25 14.03 -17.23 -18.00
C GLY A 25 13.69 -17.21 -16.50
N GLY A 26 13.36 -16.07 -15.90
CA GLY A 26 13.22 -16.01 -14.45
C GLY A 26 11.97 -15.27 -13.94
N ALA A 27 11.51 -14.25 -14.65
CA ALA A 27 10.43 -13.39 -14.20
C ALA A 27 9.05 -14.05 -14.30
N MET A 28 8.84 -14.94 -15.26
CA MET A 28 7.56 -15.64 -15.42
C MET A 28 7.29 -16.65 -14.30
N ALA A 29 8.33 -17.30 -13.79
CA ALA A 29 8.17 -18.23 -12.67
C ALA A 29 7.91 -17.47 -11.34
N ALA A 30 8.55 -16.32 -11.14
CA ALA A 30 8.33 -15.48 -9.96
C ALA A 30 6.95 -14.82 -10.00
N TYR A 31 6.49 -14.35 -11.17
CA TYR A 31 5.14 -13.77 -11.32
C TYR A 31 4.05 -14.83 -11.14
N ALA A 32 4.25 -16.04 -11.63
CA ALA A 32 3.31 -17.13 -11.41
C ALA A 32 3.26 -17.55 -9.93
N ALA A 33 4.39 -17.56 -9.22
CA ALA A 33 4.43 -17.88 -7.80
C ALA A 33 3.76 -16.80 -6.91
N VAL A 34 3.90 -15.52 -7.27
CA VAL A 34 3.19 -14.43 -6.57
C VAL A 34 1.68 -14.50 -6.84
N ALA A 35 1.28 -14.73 -8.10
CA ALA A 35 -0.14 -14.83 -8.45
C ALA A 35 -0.83 -16.06 -7.82
N THR A 36 -0.12 -17.17 -7.63
CA THR A 36 -0.68 -18.36 -6.97
C THR A 36 -0.82 -18.19 -5.47
N ASN A 37 0.10 -17.49 -4.81
CA ASN A 37 0.01 -17.22 -3.37
C ASN A 37 -1.11 -16.22 -3.04
N GLU A 38 -1.37 -15.23 -3.91
CA GLU A 38 -2.49 -14.33 -3.73
C GLU A 38 -3.85 -15.04 -3.91
N ALA A 39 -3.95 -15.97 -4.85
CA ALA A 39 -5.19 -16.71 -5.09
C ALA A 39 -5.53 -17.68 -3.94
N GLU A 40 -4.57 -18.23 -3.23
CA GLU A 40 -4.81 -19.09 -2.07
C GLU A 40 -5.27 -18.30 -0.84
N GLY A 41 -4.76 -17.10 -0.62
CA GLY A 41 -5.17 -16.22 0.49
C GLY A 41 -6.61 -15.71 0.38
N PHE A 42 -7.19 -15.67 -0.81
CA PHE A 42 -8.57 -15.22 -1.03
C PHE A 42 -9.63 -16.33 -0.93
N LYS A 43 -9.25 -17.60 -0.92
CA LYS A 43 -10.21 -18.71 -0.89
C LYS A 43 -11.05 -18.77 0.39
N ASP A 44 -10.50 -18.27 1.50
CA ASP A 44 -11.15 -18.29 2.81
C ASP A 44 -11.71 -16.92 3.23
N SER A 45 -11.70 -15.93 2.32
CA SER A 45 -12.27 -14.61 2.62
C SER A 45 -13.79 -14.70 2.66
N PRO A 46 -14.44 -14.20 3.72
CA PRO A 46 -15.89 -14.18 3.78
C PRO A 46 -16.46 -13.29 2.67
N PRO A 47 -17.71 -13.60 2.21
CA PRO A 47 -18.36 -12.81 1.18
C PRO A 47 -18.56 -11.36 1.64
N LEU A 48 -18.49 -10.43 0.69
CA LEU A 48 -18.82 -9.03 0.93
C LEU A 48 -20.34 -8.82 1.03
N PRO A 49 -20.81 -7.84 1.83
CA PRO A 49 -20.03 -6.94 2.69
C PRO A 49 -19.54 -7.63 3.96
N TRP A 50 -18.32 -7.27 4.39
CA TRP A 50 -17.79 -7.77 5.66
C TRP A 50 -18.57 -7.21 6.84
N GLU A 51 -18.61 -7.97 7.93
CA GLU A 51 -19.28 -7.55 9.16
C GLU A 51 -18.69 -6.22 9.66
N TRP A 52 -19.60 -5.32 10.00
CA TRP A 52 -19.29 -3.98 10.50
C TRP A 52 -19.92 -3.78 11.87
N THR A 53 -19.23 -3.10 12.74
CA THR A 53 -19.78 -2.66 14.03
C THR A 53 -19.73 -1.15 14.15
N GLU A 54 -20.65 -0.58 14.92
CA GLU A 54 -20.62 0.84 15.22
C GLU A 54 -19.41 1.15 16.10
N LEU A 55 -18.59 2.10 15.66
CA LEU A 55 -17.37 2.49 16.34
C LEU A 55 -17.60 3.81 17.12
N ASP A 56 -17.00 3.93 18.31
CA ASP A 56 -16.93 5.21 19.01
C ASP A 56 -16.05 6.21 18.22
N PRO A 57 -16.63 7.31 17.70
CA PRO A 57 -15.89 8.27 16.88
C PRO A 57 -14.79 9.00 17.68
N LEU A 58 -14.97 9.18 18.99
CA LEU A 58 -13.95 9.83 19.83
C LEU A 58 -12.74 8.91 20.03
N GLU A 59 -12.98 7.64 20.25
CA GLU A 59 -11.88 6.66 20.38
C GLU A 59 -11.16 6.47 19.04
N ALA A 60 -11.89 6.39 17.93
CA ALA A 60 -11.31 6.37 16.59
C ALA A 60 -10.43 7.61 16.32
N GLY A 61 -10.90 8.79 16.73
CA GLY A 61 -10.15 10.04 16.64
C GLY A 61 -8.87 10.04 17.49
N ARG A 62 -8.95 9.57 18.73
CA ARG A 62 -7.77 9.46 19.63
C ARG A 62 -6.72 8.50 19.06
N ARG A 63 -7.14 7.35 18.55
CA ARG A 63 -6.24 6.38 17.90
C ARG A 63 -5.62 6.94 16.64
N SER A 64 -6.41 7.61 15.80
CA SER A 64 -5.91 8.28 14.59
C SER A 64 -4.84 9.32 14.94
N TYR A 65 -5.05 10.13 15.97
CA TYR A 65 -4.06 11.11 16.42
C TYR A 65 -2.77 10.45 16.91
N ARG A 66 -2.87 9.37 17.68
CA ARG A 66 -1.71 8.60 18.13
C ARG A 66 -0.92 8.04 16.94
N PHE A 67 -1.60 7.38 15.99
CA PHE A 67 -0.96 6.85 14.79
C PHE A 67 -0.35 7.95 13.91
N TYR A 68 -0.95 9.13 13.87
CA TYR A 68 -0.36 10.26 13.17
C TYR A 68 0.98 10.68 13.78
N LYS A 69 1.09 10.68 15.09
CA LYS A 69 2.34 10.98 15.81
C LYS A 69 3.41 9.92 15.62
N GLU A 70 3.01 8.66 15.59
CA GLU A 70 3.92 7.51 15.52
C GLU A 70 4.38 7.19 14.10
N LYS A 71 3.48 7.19 13.15
CA LYS A 71 3.71 6.71 11.78
C LYS A 71 3.69 7.82 10.73
N GLY A 72 3.14 8.98 11.05
CA GLY A 72 2.93 10.07 10.09
C GLY A 72 1.84 9.75 9.05
N GLY A 73 1.56 10.75 8.21
CA GLY A 73 0.62 10.59 7.09
C GLY A 73 -0.86 10.60 7.49
N CYS A 74 -1.61 11.58 6.96
CA CYS A 74 -3.03 11.74 7.28
C CYS A 74 -3.89 10.54 6.84
N GLY A 75 -3.62 9.95 5.68
CA GLY A 75 -4.32 8.77 5.18
C GLY A 75 -4.07 7.53 6.04
N THR A 76 -2.80 7.23 6.34
CA THR A 76 -2.43 6.10 7.20
C THR A 76 -3.05 6.25 8.59
N ALA A 77 -2.93 7.42 9.20
CA ALA A 77 -3.39 7.65 10.56
C ALA A 77 -4.91 7.49 10.69
N SER A 78 -5.70 8.11 9.80
CA SER A 78 -7.15 7.99 9.81
C SER A 78 -7.61 6.56 9.52
N PHE A 79 -6.91 5.86 8.61
CA PHE A 79 -7.17 4.45 8.33
C PHE A 79 -6.93 3.57 9.56
N LEU A 80 -5.78 3.69 10.19
CA LEU A 80 -5.42 2.87 11.35
C LEU A 80 -6.31 3.14 12.56
N GLY A 81 -6.77 4.38 12.74
CA GLY A 81 -7.69 4.73 13.82
C GLY A 81 -8.97 3.89 13.78
N ILE A 82 -9.52 3.69 12.58
CA ILE A 82 -10.71 2.87 12.37
C ILE A 82 -10.36 1.38 12.30
N LEU A 83 -9.36 1.03 11.50
CA LEU A 83 -8.97 -0.37 11.30
C LEU A 83 -8.59 -1.06 12.61
N SER A 84 -7.87 -0.37 13.51
CA SER A 84 -7.49 -0.95 14.80
C SER A 84 -8.69 -1.32 15.67
N LEU A 85 -9.74 -0.51 15.64
CA LEU A 85 -10.99 -0.81 16.34
C LEU A 85 -11.72 -2.00 15.72
N LEU A 86 -11.81 -2.06 14.39
CA LEU A 86 -12.42 -3.19 13.69
C LEU A 86 -11.65 -4.49 13.94
N LYS A 87 -10.33 -4.44 13.95
CA LYS A 87 -9.48 -5.61 14.29
C LYS A 87 -9.75 -6.12 15.71
N GLU A 88 -10.00 -5.22 16.66
CA GLU A 88 -10.28 -5.59 18.05
C GLU A 88 -11.71 -6.08 18.26
N GLN A 89 -12.69 -5.43 17.65
CA GLN A 89 -14.11 -5.66 17.92
C GLN A 89 -14.72 -6.76 17.04
N VAL A 90 -14.30 -6.83 15.79
CA VAL A 90 -14.81 -7.80 14.80
C VAL A 90 -13.78 -8.91 14.54
N GLY A 91 -12.51 -8.56 14.41
CA GLY A 91 -11.46 -9.53 14.13
C GLY A 91 -11.32 -9.83 12.64
N TYR A 92 -11.36 -11.12 12.28
CA TYR A 92 -11.31 -11.54 10.88
C TYR A 92 -12.60 -11.11 10.13
N PRO A 93 -12.55 -10.58 8.89
CA PRO A 93 -11.37 -10.49 8.03
C PRO A 93 -10.53 -9.20 8.16
N TRP A 94 -10.93 -8.24 9.00
CA TRP A 94 -10.25 -6.95 9.16
C TRP A 94 -8.79 -7.09 9.58
N THR A 95 -8.45 -8.18 10.28
CA THR A 95 -7.07 -8.49 10.70
C THR A 95 -6.14 -8.79 9.53
N THR A 96 -6.65 -9.14 8.35
CA THR A 96 -5.85 -9.43 7.16
C THR A 96 -5.39 -8.16 6.43
N LEU A 97 -6.04 -7.01 6.68
CA LEU A 97 -5.69 -5.76 6.01
C LEU A 97 -4.35 -5.21 6.51
N PRO A 98 -3.43 -4.85 5.57
CA PRO A 98 -2.14 -4.27 5.92
C PRO A 98 -2.29 -2.89 6.55
N ASP A 99 -1.54 -2.62 7.62
CA ASP A 99 -1.55 -1.34 8.31
C ASP A 99 -1.17 -0.15 7.40
N MET A 100 -0.26 -0.37 6.46
CA MET A 100 0.24 0.67 5.55
C MET A 100 -0.53 0.77 4.24
N MET A 101 -1.68 0.12 4.13
CA MET A 101 -2.49 0.11 2.91
C MET A 101 -2.79 1.53 2.37
N MET A 102 -2.97 2.51 3.26
CA MET A 102 -3.27 3.90 2.90
C MET A 102 -2.04 4.83 2.93
N ALA A 103 -0.82 4.29 2.91
CA ALA A 103 0.40 5.11 2.94
C ALA A 103 0.50 6.08 1.73
N HIS A 104 0.01 5.67 0.57
CA HIS A 104 -0.02 6.48 -0.64
C HIS A 104 -0.89 7.75 -0.52
N ALA A 105 -1.83 7.78 0.42
CA ALA A 105 -2.70 8.94 0.63
C ALA A 105 -2.07 10.05 1.48
N ALA A 106 -0.80 9.90 1.90
CA ALA A 106 -0.10 10.92 2.66
C ALA A 106 0.12 12.20 1.83
N SER A 107 0.00 13.37 2.50
CA SER A 107 0.28 14.70 1.94
C SER A 107 -0.43 14.97 0.60
N GLY A 108 -1.68 14.57 0.51
CA GLY A 108 -2.50 14.76 -0.69
C GLY A 108 -2.09 13.83 -1.83
N PHE A 109 -2.16 12.53 -1.58
CA PHE A 109 -1.81 11.44 -2.50
C PHE A 109 -0.39 11.56 -3.08
N GLY A 110 0.53 10.85 -2.46
CA GLY A 110 1.93 10.79 -2.90
C GLY A 110 2.70 12.10 -2.75
N GLY A 111 2.27 13.01 -1.88
CA GLY A 111 2.95 14.30 -1.67
C GLY A 111 2.59 15.38 -2.69
N HIS A 112 1.61 15.16 -3.55
CA HIS A 112 1.24 16.13 -4.60
C HIS A 112 0.34 17.29 -4.13
N GLY A 113 -0.01 17.36 -2.84
CA GLY A 113 -0.80 18.47 -2.29
C GLY A 113 -2.24 18.57 -2.82
N THR A 114 -2.80 17.46 -3.29
CA THR A 114 -4.17 17.37 -3.78
C THR A 114 -5.17 17.21 -2.62
N LEU A 115 -6.14 16.32 -2.69
CA LEU A 115 -7.08 16.07 -1.61
C LEU A 115 -6.39 15.44 -0.39
N CYS A 116 -6.68 15.93 0.81
CA CYS A 116 -6.17 15.33 2.05
C CYS A 116 -6.61 13.86 2.16
N GLY A 117 -5.66 12.97 2.46
CA GLY A 117 -5.93 11.54 2.55
C GLY A 117 -6.96 11.15 3.60
N ALA A 118 -7.13 11.96 4.65
CA ALA A 118 -8.20 11.75 5.63
C ALA A 118 -9.59 12.02 5.03
N LEU A 119 -9.72 13.06 4.19
CA LEU A 119 -10.98 13.41 3.53
C LEU A 119 -11.33 12.45 2.39
N ALA A 120 -10.35 12.06 1.58
CA ALA A 120 -10.57 11.17 0.45
C ALA A 120 -11.11 9.78 0.85
N ARG A 121 -11.00 9.44 2.11
CA ARG A 121 -11.45 8.17 2.64
C ARG A 121 -12.90 8.18 3.14
N THR A 122 -13.44 9.36 3.42
CA THR A 122 -14.80 9.53 3.98
C THR A 122 -15.87 9.71 2.89
N SER A 123 -15.47 9.78 1.66
CA SER A 123 -16.34 9.80 0.47
C SER A 123 -16.36 8.45 -0.23
#